data_379e8d90a769ac451b9ecb7ccba2b2a5
#
_entry.id   379e8d90a769ac451b9ecb7ccba2b2a5
#
_cell.length_a   1.000
_cell.length_b   1.000
_cell.length_c   1.000
_cell.angle_alpha   90.00
_cell.angle_beta   90.00
_cell.angle_gamma   90.00
#
_symmetry.space_group_name_H-M   'P 1'
#
loop_
_entity.id
_entity.type
_entity.pdbx_description
1 polymer ?
#
loop_
_entity_poly.entity_id
_entity_poly.type
_entity_poly.pdbx_seq_one_letter_code
_entity_poly.pdbx_strand_id
1 'polypeptide(L)'
;MPASLAPPGPDLDIAFAALGDPVRRALVMRLAHSDATVGELAEPFDLTQQAISHHIGVLRRCGLVEQRREGTRRPCRLNVDQLAVLSTWIEDQRQAWHDRLDLLEQHLTDDAAPR
;
A
#
# COMPACT_ATOMS: atom_id res chain seq x y z
N MET A 1 -7.80 -27.84 8.89
CA MET A 1 -7.20 -26.51 8.84
C MET A 1 -8.22 -25.48 8.40
N PRO A 2 -8.53 -24.52 9.20
CA PRO A 2 -9.51 -23.53 8.80
C PRO A 2 -9.00 -22.69 7.63
N ALA A 3 -9.86 -22.53 6.64
CA ALA A 3 -9.53 -21.68 5.50
C ALA A 3 -9.26 -20.23 5.91
N SER A 4 -9.79 -19.84 7.08
CA SER A 4 -9.62 -18.49 7.60
C SER A 4 -8.17 -18.13 7.93
N LEU A 5 -7.28 -19.12 8.02
CA LEU A 5 -5.86 -18.87 8.25
C LEU A 5 -5.08 -18.64 6.97
N ALA A 6 -5.70 -18.88 5.82
CA ALA A 6 -5.08 -18.56 4.56
C ALA A 6 -5.00 -17.04 4.40
N PRO A 7 -3.89 -16.50 3.88
CA PRO A 7 -3.81 -15.06 3.66
C PRO A 7 -4.87 -14.60 2.67
N PRO A 8 -5.41 -13.38 2.84
CA PRO A 8 -6.46 -12.84 1.98
C PRO A 8 -5.92 -12.43 0.62
N GLY A 9 -5.72 -13.41 -0.26
CA GLY A 9 -5.35 -13.19 -1.64
C GLY A 9 -3.88 -12.85 -1.86
N PRO A 10 -3.34 -13.21 -3.02
CA PRO A 10 -1.94 -12.94 -3.36
C PRO A 10 -1.65 -11.45 -3.59
N ASP A 11 -2.66 -10.66 -3.93
CA ASP A 11 -2.49 -9.25 -4.27
C ASP A 11 -2.00 -8.42 -3.08
N LEU A 12 -2.42 -8.78 -1.88
CA LEU A 12 -2.02 -8.06 -0.67
C LEU A 12 -0.51 -8.20 -0.41
N ASP A 13 0.00 -9.42 -0.52
CA ASP A 13 1.43 -9.68 -0.32
C ASP A 13 2.28 -8.98 -1.39
N ILE A 14 1.85 -9.06 -2.63
CA ILE A 14 2.55 -8.43 -3.75
C ILE A 14 2.55 -6.91 -3.58
N ALA A 15 1.44 -6.34 -3.12
CA ALA A 15 1.34 -4.90 -2.93
C ALA A 15 2.25 -4.41 -1.80
N PHE A 16 2.31 -5.12 -0.68
CA PHE A 16 3.23 -4.77 0.40
C PHE A 16 4.68 -4.91 -0.04
N ALA A 17 5.01 -5.96 -0.78
CA ALA A 17 6.35 -6.15 -1.31
C ALA A 17 6.73 -5.01 -2.27
N ALA A 18 5.80 -4.58 -3.11
CA ALA A 18 6.03 -3.46 -4.02
C ALA A 18 6.37 -2.18 -3.26
N LEU A 19 5.68 -1.93 -2.14
CA LEU A 19 5.93 -0.76 -1.31
C LEU A 19 7.17 -0.89 -0.44
N GLY A 20 7.84 -2.03 -0.47
CA GLY A 20 9.09 -2.23 0.25
C GLY A 20 10.30 -1.51 -0.37
N ASP A 21 10.14 -0.94 -1.56
CA ASP A 21 11.22 -0.24 -2.26
C ASP A 21 11.01 1.28 -2.17
N PRO A 22 12.06 2.04 -1.82
CA PRO A 22 11.91 3.49 -1.64
C PRO A 22 11.57 4.24 -2.92
N VAL A 23 12.06 3.79 -4.07
CA VAL A 23 11.72 4.44 -5.35
C VAL A 23 10.24 4.23 -5.64
N ARG A 24 9.74 3.02 -5.44
CA ARG A 24 8.32 2.74 -5.68
C ARG A 24 7.42 3.54 -4.73
N ARG A 25 7.82 3.68 -3.46
CA ARG A 25 7.07 4.55 -2.54
C ARG A 25 7.05 6.00 -3.01
N ALA A 26 8.18 6.49 -3.51
CA ALA A 26 8.25 7.85 -4.03
C ALA A 26 7.37 8.04 -5.27
N LEU A 27 7.28 7.02 -6.12
CA LEU A 27 6.40 7.05 -7.29
C LEU A 27 4.93 7.10 -6.87
N VAL A 28 4.55 6.32 -5.89
CA VAL A 28 3.18 6.36 -5.33
C VAL A 28 2.88 7.75 -4.77
N MET A 29 3.80 8.32 -4.01
CA MET A 29 3.64 9.68 -3.45
C MET A 29 3.46 10.71 -4.54
N ARG A 30 4.24 10.61 -5.62
CA ARG A 30 4.12 11.51 -6.76
C ARG A 30 2.76 11.37 -7.45
N LEU A 31 2.33 10.14 -7.68
CA LEU A 31 1.05 9.86 -8.37
C LEU A 31 -0.16 10.19 -7.51
N ALA A 32 0.01 10.32 -6.20
CA ALA A 32 -1.06 10.78 -5.33
C ALA A 32 -1.47 12.22 -5.62
N HIS A 33 -0.60 13.00 -6.25
CA HIS A 33 -0.87 14.39 -6.58
C HIS A 33 -1.48 14.58 -7.97
N SER A 34 -1.00 13.81 -8.94
CA SER A 34 -1.53 13.88 -10.31
C SER A 34 -1.00 12.71 -11.13
N ASP A 35 -1.73 12.38 -12.19
CA ASP A 35 -1.30 11.38 -13.15
C ASP A 35 -0.02 11.87 -13.88
N ALA A 36 0.81 10.94 -14.29
CA ALA A 36 2.05 11.28 -14.98
C ALA A 36 2.50 10.11 -15.84
N THR A 37 3.18 10.44 -16.94
CA THR A 37 3.81 9.41 -17.79
C THR A 37 5.11 8.93 -17.16
N VAL A 38 5.62 7.80 -17.63
CA VAL A 38 6.92 7.27 -17.18
C VAL A 38 8.02 8.32 -17.36
N GLY A 39 8.02 9.04 -18.51
CA GLY A 39 9.01 10.08 -18.76
C GLY A 39 8.93 11.21 -17.74
N GLU A 40 7.73 11.65 -17.42
CA GLU A 40 7.52 12.68 -16.40
C GLU A 40 7.93 12.20 -15.01
N LEU A 41 7.66 10.94 -14.71
CA LEU A 41 8.04 10.35 -13.43
C LEU A 41 9.55 10.19 -13.26
N ALA A 42 10.27 9.96 -14.36
CA ALA A 42 11.71 9.75 -14.32
C ALA A 42 12.49 11.04 -14.08
N GLU A 43 11.94 12.19 -14.44
CA GLU A 43 12.66 13.47 -14.38
C GLU A 43 13.29 13.78 -13.03
N PRO A 44 12.54 13.68 -11.90
CA PRO A 44 13.12 14.04 -10.60
C PRO A 44 14.05 12.98 -10.01
N PHE A 45 14.16 11.81 -10.64
CA PHE A 45 15.03 10.74 -10.18
C PHE A 45 16.30 10.70 -11.01
N ASP A 46 17.40 10.32 -10.36
CA ASP A 46 18.65 10.05 -11.06
C ASP A 46 18.64 8.59 -11.54
N LEU A 47 17.62 8.25 -12.30
CA LEU A 47 17.39 6.90 -12.81
C LEU A 47 16.94 7.00 -14.27
N THR A 48 17.19 5.94 -15.01
CA THR A 48 16.74 5.85 -16.40
C THR A 48 15.24 5.65 -16.48
N GLN A 49 14.65 6.05 -17.63
CA GLN A 49 13.23 5.75 -17.86
C GLN A 49 12.96 4.26 -17.82
N GLN A 50 13.93 3.45 -18.26
CA GLN A 50 13.80 1.99 -18.24
C GLN A 50 13.69 1.46 -16.81
N ALA A 51 14.49 2.00 -15.89
CA ALA A 51 14.42 1.63 -14.48
C ALA A 51 13.08 2.04 -13.86
N ILE A 52 12.62 3.26 -14.14
CA ILE A 52 11.30 3.74 -13.68
C ILE A 52 10.18 2.87 -14.26
N SER A 53 10.28 2.53 -15.55
CA SER A 53 9.31 1.65 -16.21
C SER A 53 9.23 0.29 -15.53
N HIS A 54 10.36 -0.25 -15.08
CA HIS A 54 10.40 -1.50 -14.32
C HIS A 54 9.63 -1.36 -12.99
N HIS A 55 9.87 -0.29 -12.26
CA HIS A 55 9.17 -0.04 -10.99
C HIS A 55 7.67 0.16 -11.19
N ILE A 56 7.29 0.89 -12.25
CA ILE A 56 5.88 1.05 -12.60
C ILE A 56 5.25 -0.30 -12.96
N GLY A 57 5.99 -1.16 -13.64
CA GLY A 57 5.53 -2.51 -13.95
C GLY A 57 5.23 -3.32 -12.70
N VAL A 58 6.09 -3.23 -11.69
CA VAL A 58 5.86 -3.89 -10.39
C VAL A 58 4.58 -3.35 -9.75
N LEU A 59 4.40 -2.03 -9.70
CA LEU A 59 3.23 -1.40 -9.13
C LEU A 59 1.94 -1.74 -9.90
N ARG A 60 2.03 -1.90 -11.21
CA ARG A 60 0.88 -2.30 -12.03
C ARG A 60 0.47 -3.74 -11.75
N ARG A 61 1.42 -4.64 -11.61
CA ARG A 61 1.13 -6.06 -11.36
C ARG A 61 0.41 -6.29 -10.03
N CYS A 62 0.65 -5.45 -9.04
CA CYS A 62 -0.05 -5.55 -7.75
C CYS A 62 -1.30 -4.68 -7.69
N GLY A 63 -1.65 -4.00 -8.77
CA GLY A 63 -2.87 -3.21 -8.86
C GLY A 63 -2.79 -1.82 -8.25
N LEU A 64 -1.64 -1.38 -7.75
CA LEU A 64 -1.50 -0.04 -7.15
C LEU A 64 -1.44 1.07 -8.19
N VAL A 65 -1.03 0.75 -9.41
CA VAL A 65 -0.94 1.71 -10.50
C VAL A 65 -1.66 1.16 -11.72
N GLU A 66 -2.40 2.01 -12.38
CA GLU A 66 -3.03 1.75 -13.66
C GLU A 66 -2.36 2.64 -14.70
N GLN A 67 -2.38 2.21 -15.95
CA GLN A 67 -1.85 3.00 -17.05
C GLN A 67 -2.92 3.11 -18.11
N ARG A 68 -3.22 4.34 -18.51
CA ARG A 68 -4.24 4.60 -19.51
C ARG A 68 -3.57 4.99 -20.82
N ARG A 69 -4.32 4.96 -21.89
CA ARG A 69 -3.86 5.42 -23.19
C ARG A 69 -4.63 6.68 -23.55
N GLU A 70 -3.91 7.78 -23.77
CA GLU A 70 -4.46 9.04 -24.22
C GLU A 70 -3.68 9.50 -25.47
N GLY A 71 -4.17 9.11 -26.64
CA GLY A 71 -3.44 9.36 -27.87
C GLY A 71 -2.11 8.61 -27.86
N THR A 72 -1.01 9.35 -27.96
CA THR A 72 0.35 8.80 -27.88
C THR A 72 0.89 8.74 -26.45
N ARG A 73 0.16 9.34 -25.49
CA ARG A 73 0.57 9.36 -24.11
C ARG A 73 0.02 8.13 -23.36
N ARG A 74 0.76 7.72 -22.34
CA ARG A 74 0.34 6.63 -21.46
C ARG A 74 0.52 7.06 -20.00
N PRO A 75 -0.35 7.92 -19.50
CA PRO A 75 -0.25 8.36 -18.11
C PRO A 75 -0.51 7.22 -17.13
N CYS A 76 0.26 7.20 -16.06
CA CYS A 76 0.06 6.32 -14.93
C CYS A 76 -0.85 7.01 -13.92
N ARG A 77 -1.70 6.22 -13.28
CA ARG A 77 -2.64 6.70 -12.26
C ARG A 77 -2.56 5.80 -11.05
N LEU A 78 -2.56 6.40 -9.87
CA LEU A 78 -2.64 5.65 -8.63
C LEU A 78 -4.05 5.05 -8.48
N ASN A 79 -4.10 3.76 -8.18
CA ASN A 79 -5.36 3.09 -7.86
C ASN A 79 -5.64 3.28 -6.37
N VAL A 80 -6.46 4.27 -6.04
CA VAL A 80 -6.75 4.65 -4.66
C VAL A 80 -7.49 3.54 -3.93
N ASP A 81 -8.34 2.82 -4.65
CA ASP A 81 -9.12 1.72 -4.05
C ASP A 81 -8.21 0.58 -3.60
N GLN A 82 -7.19 0.25 -4.38
CA GLN A 82 -6.22 -0.77 -3.99
C GLN A 82 -5.38 -0.29 -2.82
N LEU A 83 -5.02 0.98 -2.80
CA LEU A 83 -4.30 1.57 -1.66
C LEU A 83 -5.16 1.50 -0.39
N ALA A 84 -6.46 1.72 -0.53
CA ALA A 84 -7.40 1.62 0.58
C ALA A 84 -7.48 0.21 1.17
N VAL A 85 -7.34 -0.82 0.35
CA VAL A 85 -7.30 -2.21 0.81
C VAL A 85 -6.13 -2.42 1.77
N LEU A 86 -4.95 -1.90 1.43
CA LEU A 86 -3.77 -1.98 2.28
C LEU A 86 -3.97 -1.21 3.58
N SER A 87 -4.52 -0.01 3.47
CA SER A 87 -4.79 0.86 4.61
C SER A 87 -5.77 0.21 5.59
N THR A 88 -6.82 -0.41 5.07
CA THR A 88 -7.81 -1.10 5.89
C THR A 88 -7.18 -2.26 6.65
N TRP A 89 -6.33 -3.05 5.97
CA TRP A 89 -5.64 -4.16 6.63
C TRP A 89 -4.80 -3.65 7.80
N ILE A 90 -4.03 -2.58 7.58
CA ILE A 90 -3.19 -1.99 8.62
C ILE A 90 -4.04 -1.49 9.78
N GLU A 91 -5.13 -0.78 9.48
CA GLU A 91 -6.02 -0.23 10.49
C GLU A 91 -6.68 -1.32 11.32
N ASP A 92 -7.06 -2.44 10.69
CA ASP A 92 -7.63 -3.58 11.40
C ASP A 92 -6.65 -4.16 12.42
N GLN A 93 -5.36 -4.24 12.08
CA GLN A 93 -4.35 -4.72 13.00
C GLN A 93 -4.14 -3.74 14.14
N ARG A 94 -4.13 -2.46 13.83
CA ARG A 94 -4.00 -1.41 14.84
C ARG A 94 -5.16 -1.44 15.82
N GLN A 95 -6.37 -1.61 15.33
CA GLN A 95 -7.57 -1.69 16.14
C GLN A 95 -7.55 -2.93 17.04
N ALA A 96 -7.16 -4.07 16.49
CA ALA A 96 -7.04 -5.31 17.27
C ALA A 96 -6.04 -5.15 18.41
N TRP A 97 -4.93 -4.47 18.17
CA TRP A 97 -3.94 -4.19 19.22
C TRP A 97 -4.50 -3.27 20.31
N HIS A 98 -5.20 -2.21 19.92
CA HIS A 98 -5.83 -1.30 20.87
C HIS A 98 -6.88 -2.00 21.72
N ASP A 99 -7.70 -2.86 21.13
CA ASP A 99 -8.68 -3.64 21.85
C ASP A 99 -8.01 -4.53 22.89
N ARG A 100 -6.90 -5.13 22.52
CA ARG A 100 -6.12 -5.97 23.44
C ARG A 100 -5.56 -5.15 24.60
N LEU A 101 -5.06 -3.95 24.33
CA LEU A 101 -4.55 -3.06 25.37
C LEU A 101 -5.67 -2.60 26.31
N ASP A 102 -6.84 -2.29 25.76
CA ASP A 102 -7.99 -1.88 26.56
C ASP A 102 -8.42 -2.99 27.50
N LEU A 103 -8.46 -4.23 27.03
CA LEU A 103 -8.79 -5.39 27.85
C LEU A 103 -7.78 -5.58 28.99
N LEU A 104 -6.49 -5.44 28.70
CA LEU A 104 -5.45 -5.55 29.71
C LEU A 104 -5.56 -4.44 30.75
N GLU A 105 -5.78 -3.22 30.33
CA GLU A 105 -5.97 -2.08 31.22
C GLU A 105 -7.18 -2.27 32.13
N GLN A 106 -8.30 -2.69 31.56
CA GLN A 106 -9.52 -2.97 32.31
C GLN A 106 -9.29 -4.06 33.34
N HIS A 107 -8.58 -5.12 32.95
CA HIS A 107 -8.28 -6.24 33.86
C HIS A 107 -7.41 -5.78 35.02
N LEU A 108 -6.41 -4.97 34.77
CA LEU A 108 -5.54 -4.41 35.80
C LEU A 108 -6.32 -3.50 36.76
N THR A 109 -7.23 -2.70 36.23
CA THR A 109 -8.06 -1.81 37.00
C THR A 109 -8.99 -2.60 37.92
N ASP A 110 -9.59 -3.66 37.41
CA ASP A 110 -10.48 -4.53 38.22
C ASP A 110 -9.71 -5.21 39.34
N ASP A 111 -8.50 -5.70 39.07
CA ASP A 111 -7.64 -6.33 40.07
C ASP A 111 -7.19 -5.35 41.15
N ALA A 112 -6.99 -4.08 40.76
CA ALA A 112 -6.53 -3.04 41.67
C ALA A 112 -7.66 -2.39 42.46
N ALA A 113 -8.92 -2.64 42.11
CA ALA A 113 -10.05 -2.01 42.75
C ALA A 113 -10.18 -2.47 44.21
N PRO A 114 -10.38 -1.55 45.17
CA PRO A 114 -10.61 -1.93 46.54
C PRO A 114 -11.96 -2.60 46.68
N ARG A 115 -12.02 -3.55 47.56
CA ARG A 115 -13.27 -4.31 47.84
C ARG A 115 -13.95 -3.83 49.09
#